data_7f83fe1bdda9db1aec86a2b1d1d12041
#
_entry.id   7f83fe1bdda9db1aec86a2b1d1d12041
#
_cell.length_a   1.000
_cell.length_b   1.000
_cell.length_c   1.000
_cell.angle_alpha   90.00
_cell.angle_beta   90.00
_cell.angle_gamma   90.00
#
_symmetry.space_group_name_H-M   'P 1'
#
loop_
_entity.id
_entity.type
_entity.pdbx_description
1 polymer ?
#
loop_
_entity_poly.entity_id
_entity_poly.type
_entity_poly.pdbx_seq_one_letter_code
_entity_poly.pdbx_strand_id
1 'polypeptide(L)'
;MAANFSHELSMREAPAEAQARAGGALADPARAVGLRLTRRSAGELGYRPRVQFPFMIMLWHNLNGERMTIKFDEAPAGGTRVSISGAVARSNHALAADPEHWSEPLGATAAHEEG
;
A
#
# COMPACT_ATOMS: atom_id res chain seq x y z
N MET A 1 15.00 -8.18 9.23
CA MET A 1 13.82 -7.75 9.95
C MET A 1 13.06 -6.71 9.19
N ALA A 2 11.74 -6.79 9.20
CA ALA A 2 10.92 -5.82 8.48
C ALA A 2 10.69 -4.58 9.32
N ALA A 3 10.58 -3.44 8.66
CA ALA A 3 10.32 -2.16 9.31
C ALA A 3 8.93 -1.68 8.94
N ASN A 4 8.17 -1.24 9.92
CA ASN A 4 6.78 -0.82 9.73
C ASN A 4 6.66 0.56 9.13
N PHE A 5 5.58 0.77 8.38
CA PHE A 5 5.23 2.09 7.86
C PHE A 5 3.72 2.18 7.77
N SER A 6 3.20 3.40 7.79
CA SER A 6 1.77 3.62 7.61
C SER A 6 1.53 5.03 7.09
N HIS A 7 0.45 5.18 6.32
CA HIS A 7 0.05 6.46 5.75
C HIS A 7 -1.45 6.56 5.67
N GLU A 8 -1.95 7.79 5.75
CA GLU A 8 -3.37 8.09 5.53
C GLU A 8 -3.48 9.09 4.40
N LEU A 9 -4.22 8.73 3.38
CA LEU A 9 -4.35 9.57 2.20
C LEU A 9 -5.84 9.78 1.89
N SER A 10 -6.12 10.79 1.05
CA SER A 10 -7.49 11.07 0.61
C SER A 10 -7.55 11.03 -0.90
N MET A 11 -8.58 10.39 -1.43
CA MET A 11 -8.85 10.37 -2.86
C MET A 11 -10.26 10.91 -3.08
N ARG A 12 -10.49 11.52 -4.23
CA ARG A 12 -11.78 12.11 -4.54
C ARG A 12 -12.82 11.08 -4.94
N GLU A 13 -12.37 9.99 -5.53
CA GLU A 13 -13.29 8.96 -6.02
C GLU A 13 -13.98 8.24 -4.88
N ALA A 14 -15.12 7.62 -5.18
CA ALA A 14 -15.79 6.74 -4.25
C ALA A 14 -14.93 5.51 -3.98
N PRO A 15 -15.13 4.82 -2.84
CA PRO A 15 -14.21 3.74 -2.47
C PRO A 15 -14.00 2.67 -3.54
N ALA A 16 -15.03 2.25 -4.23
CA ALA A 16 -14.87 1.19 -5.24
C ALA A 16 -14.02 1.68 -6.41
N GLU A 17 -14.24 2.92 -6.84
CA GLU A 17 -13.46 3.49 -7.93
C GLU A 17 -12.03 3.77 -7.49
N ALA A 18 -11.87 4.27 -6.27
CA ALA A 18 -10.54 4.54 -5.72
C ALA A 18 -9.72 3.26 -5.65
N GLN A 19 -10.36 2.18 -5.21
CA GLN A 19 -9.68 0.90 -5.10
C GLN A 19 -9.26 0.37 -6.47
N ALA A 20 -10.15 0.46 -7.45
CA ALA A 20 -9.85 -0.02 -8.79
C ALA A 20 -8.68 0.75 -9.40
N ARG A 21 -8.70 2.08 -9.25
CA ARG A 21 -7.62 2.91 -9.79
C ARG A 21 -6.31 2.66 -9.05
N ALA A 22 -6.38 2.50 -7.74
CA ALA A 22 -5.17 2.28 -6.95
C ALA A 22 -4.49 0.97 -7.30
N GLY A 23 -5.28 -0.07 -7.59
CA GLY A 23 -4.69 -1.36 -7.94
C GLY A 23 -3.75 -1.27 -9.13
N GLY A 24 -4.08 -0.45 -10.12
CA GLY A 24 -3.20 -0.24 -11.25
C GLY A 24 -2.11 0.78 -10.97
N ALA A 25 -2.48 1.90 -10.37
CA ALA A 25 -1.52 2.99 -10.16
C ALA A 25 -0.39 2.62 -9.21
N LEU A 26 -0.65 1.75 -8.25
CA LEU A 26 0.35 1.38 -7.26
C LEU A 26 1.16 0.14 -7.60
N ALA A 27 0.95 -0.44 -8.80
CA ALA A 27 1.69 -1.61 -9.19
C ALA A 27 3.21 -1.35 -9.17
N ASP A 28 3.65 -0.28 -9.83
CA ASP A 28 5.06 0.05 -9.86
C ASP A 28 5.60 0.53 -8.51
N PRO A 29 4.90 1.43 -7.80
CA PRO A 29 5.38 1.80 -6.46
C PRO A 29 5.52 0.63 -5.51
N ALA A 30 4.59 -0.34 -5.55
CA ALA A 30 4.69 -1.52 -4.70
C ALA A 30 5.89 -2.36 -5.10
N ARG A 31 6.11 -2.52 -6.41
CA ARG A 31 7.25 -3.28 -6.89
C ARG A 31 8.56 -2.66 -6.43
N ALA A 32 8.62 -1.34 -6.37
CA ALA A 32 9.83 -0.63 -5.97
C ALA A 32 10.23 -0.95 -4.53
N VAL A 33 9.27 -1.37 -3.69
CA VAL A 33 9.56 -1.77 -2.32
C VAL A 33 9.48 -3.29 -2.14
N GLY A 34 9.50 -4.03 -3.24
CA GLY A 34 9.58 -5.49 -3.21
C GLY A 34 8.27 -6.21 -2.99
N LEU A 35 7.15 -5.55 -3.27
CA LEU A 35 5.83 -6.13 -3.02
C LEU A 35 5.02 -6.23 -4.31
N ARG A 36 4.01 -7.10 -4.29
CA ARG A 36 3.06 -7.18 -5.38
C ARG A 36 1.69 -7.50 -4.83
N LEU A 37 0.67 -7.08 -5.57
CA LEU A 37 -0.71 -7.32 -5.19
C LEU A 37 -1.02 -8.81 -5.26
N THR A 38 -1.51 -9.37 -4.16
CA THR A 38 -1.83 -10.78 -4.09
C THR A 38 -3.26 -11.06 -3.70
N ARG A 39 -3.97 -10.06 -3.15
CA ARG A 39 -5.33 -10.28 -2.72
C ARG A 39 -6.17 -9.03 -2.95
N ARG A 40 -7.38 -9.23 -3.45
CA ARG A 40 -8.36 -8.16 -3.58
C ARG A 40 -9.63 -8.59 -2.87
N SER A 41 -10.17 -7.70 -2.08
CA SER A 41 -11.49 -7.90 -1.51
C SER A 41 -12.17 -6.54 -1.45
N ALA A 42 -13.47 -6.52 -1.13
CA ALA A 42 -14.19 -5.26 -1.11
C ALA A 42 -13.56 -4.33 -0.08
N GLY A 43 -13.07 -3.19 -0.53
CA GLY A 43 -12.50 -2.19 0.34
C GLY A 43 -11.07 -2.47 0.78
N GLU A 44 -10.39 -3.46 0.21
CA GLU A 44 -9.07 -3.80 0.69
C GLU A 44 -8.20 -4.43 -0.38
N LEU A 45 -6.92 -4.04 -0.42
CA LEU A 45 -5.92 -4.67 -1.27
C LEU A 45 -4.81 -5.20 -0.38
N GLY A 46 -4.37 -6.43 -0.65
CA GLY A 46 -3.30 -7.06 0.11
C GLY A 46 -2.09 -7.33 -0.75
N TYR A 47 -0.91 -7.04 -0.21
CA TYR A 47 0.35 -7.19 -0.91
C TYR A 47 1.30 -8.09 -0.14
N ARG A 48 2.08 -8.86 -0.88
CA ARG A 48 3.09 -9.76 -0.31
C ARG A 48 4.39 -9.59 -1.08
N PRO A 49 5.50 -10.10 -0.54
CA PRO A 49 6.78 -9.99 -1.24
C PRO A 49 6.73 -10.62 -2.61
N ARG A 50 7.40 -9.99 -3.55
CA ARG A 50 7.59 -10.58 -4.87
C ARG A 50 8.54 -11.75 -4.74
N VAL A 51 8.15 -12.88 -5.32
CA VAL A 51 8.98 -14.07 -5.28
C VAL A 51 9.44 -14.38 -6.68
N GLN A 52 10.73 -14.26 -6.93
CA GLN A 52 11.29 -14.53 -8.25
C GLN A 52 12.13 -15.79 -8.26
N PHE A 53 12.36 -16.37 -7.11
CA PHE A 53 13.23 -17.52 -6.96
C PHE A 53 12.53 -18.62 -6.23
N PRO A 54 13.19 -19.77 -6.09
CA PRO A 54 12.60 -20.92 -5.41
C PRO A 54 12.04 -20.55 -4.05
N PHE A 55 11.16 -21.38 -3.57
CA PHE A 55 10.37 -21.07 -2.39
C PHE A 55 11.19 -20.82 -1.12
N MET A 56 12.47 -21.12 -1.13
CA MET A 56 13.29 -20.77 0.03
C MET A 56 13.35 -19.27 0.26
N ILE A 57 13.41 -18.51 -0.81
CA ILE A 57 13.37 -17.05 -0.71
C ILE A 57 11.99 -16.61 -0.24
N MET A 58 10.95 -17.25 -0.74
CA MET A 58 9.59 -16.95 -0.33
C MET A 58 9.42 -17.19 1.16
N LEU A 59 9.93 -18.32 1.64
CA LEU A 59 9.84 -18.65 3.05
C LEU A 59 10.57 -17.61 3.90
N TRP A 60 11.73 -17.18 3.45
CA TRP A 60 12.51 -16.17 4.14
C TRP A 60 11.73 -14.86 4.29
N HIS A 61 11.13 -14.39 3.20
CA HIS A 61 10.35 -13.15 3.24
C HIS A 61 9.14 -13.27 4.14
N ASN A 62 8.48 -14.41 4.12
CA ASN A 62 7.33 -14.63 5.01
C ASN A 62 7.74 -14.58 6.46
N LEU A 63 8.90 -15.15 6.78
CA LEU A 63 9.40 -15.14 8.15
C LEU A 63 9.76 -13.73 8.60
N ASN A 64 10.13 -12.85 7.68
CA ASN A 64 10.45 -11.47 8.04
C ASN A 64 9.23 -10.57 8.13
N GLY A 65 8.05 -11.07 7.77
CA GLY A 65 6.81 -10.33 7.96
C GLY A 65 6.59 -9.21 6.97
N GLU A 66 7.21 -9.27 5.79
CA GLU A 66 7.02 -8.24 4.78
C GLU A 66 5.61 -8.36 4.21
N ARG A 67 4.89 -7.24 4.19
CA ARG A 67 3.51 -7.21 3.71
C ARG A 67 3.02 -5.78 3.63
N MET A 68 1.88 -5.58 2.97
CA MET A 68 1.22 -4.28 2.95
C MET A 68 -0.27 -4.50 2.76
N THR A 69 -1.07 -3.70 3.43
CA THR A 69 -2.51 -3.71 3.29
C THR A 69 -2.97 -2.29 3.03
N ILE A 70 -3.86 -2.12 2.05
CA ILE A 70 -4.45 -0.83 1.75
C ILE A 70 -5.95 -0.95 1.92
N LYS A 71 -6.52 -0.10 2.78
CA LYS A 71 -7.96 -0.09 3.04
C LYS A 71 -8.58 1.17 2.46
N PHE A 72 -9.77 1.03 1.92
CA PHE A 72 -10.49 2.11 1.27
C PHE A 72 -11.83 2.29 1.98
N ASP A 73 -11.95 3.37 2.74
CA ASP A 73 -13.16 3.67 3.48
C ASP A 73 -13.77 4.97 3.02
N GLU A 74 -15.09 5.05 3.07
CA GLU A 74 -15.78 6.27 2.70
C GLU A 74 -15.41 7.37 3.69
N ALA A 75 -15.02 8.54 3.17
CA ALA A 75 -14.66 9.66 4.03
C ALA A 75 -15.90 10.44 4.39
N PRO A 76 -15.95 11.02 5.62
CA PRO A 76 -17.14 11.77 6.06
C PRO A 76 -17.50 12.93 5.14
N ALA A 77 -16.50 13.56 4.55
CA ALA A 77 -16.74 14.71 3.69
C ALA A 77 -16.88 14.34 2.22
N GLY A 78 -16.98 13.05 1.93
CA GLY A 78 -17.04 12.56 0.55
C GLY A 78 -15.68 12.06 0.11
N GLY A 79 -15.66 11.25 -0.94
CA GLY A 79 -14.42 10.65 -1.39
C GLY A 79 -14.04 9.45 -0.55
N THR A 80 -12.76 9.13 -0.55
CA THR A 80 -12.27 7.92 0.10
C THR A 80 -11.07 8.23 0.96
N ARG A 81 -11.06 7.67 2.16
CA ARG A 81 -9.88 7.68 3.01
C ARG A 81 -9.12 6.40 2.74
N VAL A 82 -7.86 6.53 2.39
CA VAL A 82 -7.00 5.41 2.02
C VAL A 82 -5.98 5.21 3.13
N SER A 83 -6.02 4.04 3.77
CA SER A 83 -5.10 3.72 4.85
C SER A 83 -4.11 2.68 4.34
N ILE A 84 -2.83 3.02 4.32
CA ILE A 84 -1.77 2.14 3.88
C ILE A 84 -0.95 1.75 5.09
N SER A 85 -0.79 0.47 5.32
CA SER A 85 0.04 0.00 6.43
C SER A 85 0.74 -1.28 6.04
N GLY A 86 1.92 -1.47 6.58
CA GLY A 86 2.67 -2.67 6.27
C GLY A 86 4.05 -2.65 6.85
N ALA A 87 4.87 -3.57 6.36
CA ALA A 87 6.26 -3.69 6.76
C ALA A 87 7.06 -4.15 5.54
N VAL A 88 8.23 -3.57 5.37
CA VAL A 88 9.12 -3.92 4.26
C VAL A 88 10.52 -4.12 4.77
N ALA A 89 11.38 -4.68 3.94
CA ALA A 89 12.79 -4.83 4.30
C ALA A 89 13.38 -3.46 4.61
N ARG A 90 14.33 -3.42 5.53
CA ARG A 90 14.93 -2.15 5.93
C ARG A 90 15.51 -1.37 4.77
N SER A 91 16.05 -2.06 3.79
CA SER A 91 16.62 -1.39 2.64
C SER A 91 15.57 -0.67 1.80
N ASN A 92 14.30 -1.04 1.95
CA ASN A 92 13.21 -0.40 1.22
C ASN A 92 12.40 0.55 2.09
N HIS A 93 12.72 0.63 3.37
CA HIS A 93 11.88 1.37 4.31
C HIS A 93 11.83 2.86 4.03
N ALA A 94 12.95 3.45 3.68
CA ALA A 94 12.96 4.90 3.42
C ALA A 94 11.97 5.26 2.32
N LEU A 95 11.90 4.43 1.27
CA LEU A 95 10.98 4.68 0.17
C LEU A 95 9.54 4.42 0.59
N ALA A 96 9.29 3.32 1.31
CA ALA A 96 7.94 2.99 1.75
C ALA A 96 7.42 3.99 2.76
N ALA A 97 8.30 4.62 3.54
CA ALA A 97 7.89 5.58 4.55
C ALA A 97 7.65 6.98 3.97
N ASP A 98 7.99 7.19 2.72
CA ASP A 98 7.78 8.48 2.06
C ASP A 98 6.33 8.57 1.59
N PRO A 99 5.53 9.49 2.15
CA PRO A 99 4.13 9.59 1.74
C PRO A 99 3.97 9.85 0.25
N GLU A 100 4.87 10.59 -0.37
CA GLU A 100 4.75 10.93 -1.78
C GLU A 100 4.94 9.72 -2.67
N HIS A 101 5.68 8.73 -2.21
CA HIS A 101 5.85 7.50 -2.97
C HIS A 101 4.49 6.87 -3.30
N TRP A 102 3.52 7.02 -2.39
CA TRP A 102 2.20 6.45 -2.56
C TRP A 102 1.17 7.47 -3.06
N SER A 103 1.27 8.71 -2.59
CA SER A 103 0.26 9.71 -2.94
C SER A 103 0.40 10.22 -4.37
N GLU A 104 1.62 10.34 -4.86
CA GLU A 104 1.84 10.90 -6.18
C GLU A 104 1.21 10.05 -7.29
N PRO A 105 1.45 8.73 -7.33
CA PRO A 105 0.81 7.92 -8.37
C PRO A 105 -0.71 7.91 -8.29
N LEU A 106 -1.26 8.12 -7.09
CA LEU A 106 -2.71 8.13 -6.90
C LEU A 106 -3.33 9.47 -7.17
N GLY A 107 -2.54 10.52 -7.26
CA GLY A 107 -3.09 11.85 -7.30
C GLY A 107 -3.82 12.18 -6.01
N ALA A 108 -3.39 11.56 -4.92
CA ALA A 108 -4.03 11.71 -3.62
C ALA A 108 -3.32 12.74 -2.78
N THR A 109 -3.99 13.20 -1.73
CA THR A 109 -3.39 14.15 -0.80
C THR A 109 -3.35 13.51 0.57
N ALA A 110 -2.49 14.05 1.44
CA ALA A 110 -2.43 13.57 2.80
C ALA A 110 -3.76 13.84 3.49
N ALA A 111 -4.24 12.89 4.26
CA ALA A 111 -5.47 13.08 5.02
C ALA A 111 -5.13 13.88 6.26
N HIS A 112 -5.79 15.03 6.41
CA HIS A 112 -5.55 15.89 7.55
C HIS A 112 -6.71 15.85 8.50
N GLU A 113 -6.38 15.92 9.76
CA GLU A 113 -7.41 15.89 10.73
C GLU A 113 -8.09 17.18 10.88
N GLU A 114 -7.38 18.24 10.76
CA GLU A 114 -7.93 19.48 11.04
C GLU A 114 -9.00 19.79 10.09
N GLY A 115 -9.10 19.02 9.22
CA GLY A 115 -10.25 19.19 8.30
C GLY A 115 -10.17 20.42 8.03
#